data_ec84f026c5966f9d4949398871e5db0e
#
_entry.id   ec84f026c5966f9d4949398871e5db0e
#
_cell.length_a   1.000
_cell.length_b   1.000
_cell.length_c   1.000
_cell.angle_alpha   90.00
_cell.angle_beta   90.00
_cell.angle_gamma   90.00
#
_symmetry.space_group_name_H-M   'P 1'
#
loop_
_entity.id
_entity.type
_entity.pdbx_description
1 polymer ?
#
loop_
_entity_poly.entity_id
_entity_poly.type
_entity_poly.pdbx_seq_one_letter_code
_entity_poly.pdbx_strand_id
1 'polypeptide(L)'
;MGSMGKKFAVIVGASALALAACSSDSDDSSGGGSGGDAVASQYDLSGVDLAIGSKDFDEQLILGQMMVQAYEAAGANVDDKVNLGGTAVAREALLSGEIDMYMEYNGTGWTVHLGQEDPSFDPEELTSGVRDLDAENGIVWVDRSPFNNTYGFASSPAATEANGGPFTLKSMMEYVRDNPDAVVCMESEFPDRPDGLILTETHAGIELPDAQQNILDTGVIYTETANDNCDFGEIFTTDGRIPALGLTLVEDPGVNILYNISATVREETYDANADAYDAITAAIL
;
A
#
# COMPACT_ATOMS: atom_id res chain seq x y z
N MET A 1 -72.81 -47.00 -16.43
CA MET A 1 -71.86 -47.54 -15.50
C MET A 1 -71.05 -46.42 -14.95
N GLY A 2 -71.38 -46.06 -13.75
CA GLY A 2 -71.01 -44.88 -13.05
C GLY A 2 -69.65 -44.94 -12.38
N SER A 3 -69.01 -43.81 -12.24
CA SER A 3 -67.95 -43.61 -11.31
C SER A 3 -68.15 -42.28 -10.62
N MET A 4 -68.34 -42.32 -9.36
CA MET A 4 -68.65 -41.27 -8.40
C MET A 4 -67.35 -40.50 -8.06
N GLY A 5 -67.25 -39.26 -8.49
CA GLY A 5 -66.19 -38.36 -8.10
C GLY A 5 -66.43 -37.77 -6.69
N LYS A 6 -65.54 -38.05 -5.77
CA LYS A 6 -65.53 -37.42 -4.42
C LYS A 6 -64.87 -36.03 -4.52
N LYS A 7 -65.65 -35.01 -4.18
CA LYS A 7 -65.15 -33.63 -3.97
C LYS A 7 -64.55 -33.55 -2.59
N PHE A 8 -63.25 -33.21 -2.51
CA PHE A 8 -62.59 -32.78 -1.27
C PHE A 8 -62.67 -31.25 -1.20
N ALA A 9 -63.30 -30.76 -0.16
CA ALA A 9 -63.28 -29.35 0.20
C ALA A 9 -62.04 -29.04 1.01
N VAL A 10 -61.20 -28.13 0.50
CA VAL A 10 -60.04 -27.58 1.23
C VAL A 10 -60.50 -26.33 1.96
N ILE A 11 -60.50 -26.39 3.29
CA ILE A 11 -60.72 -25.25 4.19
C ILE A 11 -59.40 -24.52 4.30
N VAL A 12 -59.33 -23.30 3.77
CA VAL A 12 -58.21 -22.37 3.97
C VAL A 12 -58.48 -21.61 5.27
N GLY A 13 -57.74 -21.98 6.32
CA GLY A 13 -57.69 -21.25 7.56
C GLY A 13 -56.76 -20.06 7.43
N ALA A 14 -57.28 -18.85 7.46
CA ALA A 14 -56.52 -17.64 7.58
C ALA A 14 -56.08 -17.42 9.01
N SER A 15 -54.80 -17.69 9.31
CA SER A 15 -54.18 -17.31 10.58
C SER A 15 -53.62 -15.88 10.43
N ALA A 16 -54.29 -14.92 11.05
CA ALA A 16 -53.77 -13.57 11.22
C ALA A 16 -52.64 -13.58 12.28
N LEU A 17 -51.41 -13.42 11.86
CA LEU A 17 -50.30 -13.10 12.76
C LEU A 17 -50.32 -11.59 13.04
N ALA A 18 -50.70 -11.24 14.27
CA ALA A 18 -50.50 -9.91 14.80
C ALA A 18 -49.01 -9.70 15.11
N LEU A 19 -48.36 -8.84 14.32
CA LEU A 19 -47.04 -8.30 14.64
C LEU A 19 -47.21 -7.26 15.75
N ALA A 20 -46.89 -7.65 16.98
CA ALA A 20 -46.70 -6.71 18.08
C ALA A 20 -45.35 -6.00 17.84
N ALA A 21 -45.37 -4.75 17.42
CA ALA A 21 -44.24 -3.86 17.45
C ALA A 21 -43.94 -3.50 18.89
N CYS A 22 -42.93 -4.15 19.50
CA CYS A 22 -42.28 -3.63 20.68
C CYS A 22 -41.31 -2.54 20.27
N SER A 23 -41.69 -1.29 20.43
CA SER A 23 -40.77 -0.19 20.54
C SER A 23 -40.08 -0.30 21.91
N SER A 24 -38.84 -0.76 21.92
CA SER A 24 -37.90 -0.52 23.00
C SER A 24 -36.90 0.51 22.51
N ASP A 25 -37.03 1.72 23.02
CA ASP A 25 -35.91 2.66 23.05
C ASP A 25 -34.77 1.98 23.79
N SER A 26 -33.77 1.60 23.07
CA SER A 26 -32.43 1.31 23.56
C SER A 26 -31.49 1.97 22.61
N ASP A 27 -30.95 3.11 23.04
CA ASP A 27 -29.73 3.66 22.54
C ASP A 27 -28.64 2.57 22.59
N ASP A 28 -28.36 1.97 21.46
CA ASP A 28 -27.15 1.20 21.22
C ASP A 28 -26.78 1.37 19.75
N SER A 29 -26.16 2.52 19.47
CA SER A 29 -25.50 2.81 18.22
C SER A 29 -24.18 2.03 18.17
N SER A 30 -24.24 0.75 17.85
CA SER A 30 -23.08 0.02 17.33
C SER A 30 -23.07 0.14 15.82
N GLY A 31 -22.77 1.34 15.33
CA GLY A 31 -22.32 1.58 13.98
C GLY A 31 -20.89 1.05 13.86
N GLY A 32 -20.71 -0.03 13.09
CA GLY A 32 -19.38 -0.40 12.60
C GLY A 32 -18.96 0.58 11.49
N GLY A 33 -18.73 1.84 11.86
CA GLY A 33 -17.99 2.77 11.04
C GLY A 33 -16.51 2.38 11.09
N SER A 34 -15.80 2.44 9.98
CA SER A 34 -14.35 2.34 9.99
C SER A 34 -13.80 3.42 10.94
N GLY A 35 -12.71 3.12 11.68
CA GLY A 35 -12.18 4.06 12.67
C GLY A 35 -11.92 5.46 12.08
N GLY A 36 -11.62 5.54 10.77
CA GLY A 36 -11.37 6.77 10.04
C GLY A 36 -12.58 7.71 9.97
N ASP A 37 -13.78 7.21 9.67
CA ASP A 37 -15.01 8.05 9.62
C ASP A 37 -15.33 8.62 10.99
N ALA A 38 -15.09 7.86 12.06
CA ALA A 38 -15.34 8.31 13.44
C ALA A 38 -14.37 9.43 13.85
N VAL A 39 -13.11 9.39 13.41
CA VAL A 39 -12.11 10.43 13.68
C VAL A 39 -12.38 11.66 12.84
N ALA A 40 -12.59 11.52 11.53
CA ALA A 40 -12.87 12.62 10.62
C ALA A 40 -14.06 13.46 11.09
N SER A 41 -15.11 12.85 11.63
CA SER A 41 -16.27 13.56 12.14
C SER A 41 -16.02 14.43 13.39
N GLN A 42 -14.85 14.34 14.01
CA GLN A 42 -14.48 15.14 15.19
C GLN A 42 -13.82 16.47 14.78
N TYR A 43 -13.45 16.63 13.53
CA TYR A 43 -12.79 17.80 12.98
C TYR A 43 -13.69 18.47 11.94
N ASP A 44 -13.69 19.78 11.91
CA ASP A 44 -14.43 20.60 10.93
C ASP A 44 -13.42 21.30 10.01
N LEU A 45 -13.23 20.72 8.83
CA LEU A 45 -12.39 21.27 7.77
C LEU A 45 -13.22 22.02 6.71
N SER A 46 -14.45 22.46 7.03
CA SER A 46 -15.30 23.20 6.10
C SER A 46 -14.62 24.47 5.60
N GLY A 47 -14.48 24.56 4.28
CA GLY A 47 -13.82 25.69 3.61
C GLY A 47 -12.32 25.53 3.46
N VAL A 48 -11.75 24.39 3.83
CA VAL A 48 -10.37 24.00 3.50
C VAL A 48 -10.35 23.32 2.13
N ASP A 49 -9.56 23.86 1.21
CA ASP A 49 -9.30 23.26 -0.08
C ASP A 49 -8.03 22.42 0.03
N LEU A 50 -8.06 21.14 -0.43
CA LEU A 50 -6.95 20.22 -0.38
C LEU A 50 -6.81 19.47 -1.71
N ALA A 51 -5.63 19.50 -2.32
CA ALA A 51 -5.28 18.65 -3.43
C ALA A 51 -4.51 17.42 -2.90
N ILE A 52 -5.09 16.23 -3.03
CA ILE A 52 -4.52 14.98 -2.50
C ILE A 52 -4.04 14.09 -3.64
N GLY A 53 -2.75 13.78 -3.64
CA GLY A 53 -2.13 12.92 -4.64
C GLY A 53 -1.82 11.51 -4.17
N SER A 54 -1.30 10.71 -5.08
CA SER A 54 -0.64 9.43 -4.80
C SER A 54 0.32 9.04 -5.90
N LYS A 55 1.20 8.07 -5.61
CA LYS A 55 1.90 7.30 -6.65
C LYS A 55 0.91 6.36 -7.35
N ASP A 56 1.38 5.60 -8.35
CA ASP A 56 0.57 4.83 -9.30
C ASP A 56 0.46 3.32 -9.02
N PHE A 57 0.92 2.83 -7.88
CA PHE A 57 0.79 1.42 -7.50
C PHE A 57 -0.28 1.17 -6.43
N ASP A 58 -0.77 -0.07 -6.35
CA ASP A 58 -2.00 -0.44 -5.64
C ASP A 58 -2.13 0.10 -4.21
N GLU A 59 -1.08 -0.04 -3.37
CA GLU A 59 -1.12 0.47 -1.99
C GLU A 59 -1.30 1.99 -1.97
N GLN A 60 -0.59 2.70 -2.82
CA GLN A 60 -0.68 4.16 -2.92
C GLN A 60 -2.05 4.63 -3.42
N LEU A 61 -2.64 3.92 -4.38
CA LEU A 61 -4.00 4.21 -4.86
C LEU A 61 -5.03 4.03 -3.75
N ILE A 62 -4.90 2.95 -2.96
CA ILE A 62 -5.79 2.68 -1.82
C ILE A 62 -5.62 3.76 -0.76
N LEU A 63 -4.39 4.05 -0.34
CA LEU A 63 -4.10 5.05 0.69
C LEU A 63 -4.53 6.46 0.25
N GLY A 64 -4.28 6.83 -1.01
CA GLY A 64 -4.73 8.08 -1.58
C GLY A 64 -6.24 8.23 -1.53
N GLN A 65 -7.00 7.20 -1.92
CA GLN A 65 -8.45 7.20 -1.84
C GLN A 65 -8.98 7.18 -0.40
N MET A 66 -8.28 6.55 0.53
CA MET A 66 -8.62 6.63 1.96
C MET A 66 -8.44 8.05 2.48
N MET A 67 -7.36 8.75 2.08
CA MET A 67 -7.15 10.16 2.42
C MET A 67 -8.27 11.04 1.85
N VAL A 68 -8.56 10.94 0.55
CA VAL A 68 -9.63 11.70 -0.11
C VAL A 68 -10.92 11.57 0.69
N GLN A 69 -11.39 10.34 0.94
CA GLN A 69 -12.64 10.08 1.65
C GLN A 69 -12.61 10.59 3.10
N ALA A 70 -11.50 10.43 3.82
CA ALA A 70 -11.38 10.87 5.20
C ALA A 70 -11.42 12.39 5.32
N TYR A 71 -10.73 13.12 4.44
CA TYR A 71 -10.73 14.59 4.47
C TYR A 71 -12.05 15.17 3.95
N GLU A 72 -12.71 14.56 2.97
CA GLU A 72 -14.09 14.91 2.58
C GLU A 72 -15.08 14.68 3.73
N ALA A 73 -14.95 13.58 4.48
CA ALA A 73 -15.78 13.31 5.65
C ALA A 73 -15.57 14.33 6.79
N ALA A 74 -14.37 14.93 6.88
CA ALA A 74 -14.07 16.05 7.79
C ALA A 74 -14.57 17.41 7.25
N GLY A 75 -15.14 17.46 6.04
CA GLY A 75 -15.74 18.68 5.46
C GLY A 75 -14.82 19.45 4.53
N ALA A 76 -13.61 18.99 4.24
CA ALA A 76 -12.72 19.62 3.27
C ALA A 76 -13.27 19.53 1.83
N ASN A 77 -12.92 20.52 1.01
CA ASN A 77 -13.14 20.48 -0.44
C ASN A 77 -11.91 19.83 -1.10
N VAL A 78 -12.00 18.54 -1.42
CA VAL A 78 -10.85 17.76 -1.90
C VAL A 78 -10.79 17.75 -3.43
N ASP A 79 -9.65 18.11 -3.99
CA ASP A 79 -9.28 17.88 -5.39
C ASP A 79 -8.51 16.56 -5.47
N ASP A 80 -9.17 15.51 -5.96
CA ASP A 80 -8.61 14.16 -6.11
C ASP A 80 -7.60 14.12 -7.27
N LYS A 81 -6.32 14.03 -6.91
CA LYS A 81 -5.16 13.88 -7.79
C LYS A 81 -4.48 12.50 -7.64
N VAL A 82 -5.21 11.52 -7.13
CA VAL A 82 -4.69 10.16 -6.98
C VAL A 82 -4.23 9.60 -8.33
N ASN A 83 -3.11 8.87 -8.35
CA ASN A 83 -2.50 8.28 -9.55
C ASN A 83 -1.76 9.29 -10.44
N LEU A 84 -0.83 10.03 -9.86
CA LEU A 84 0.01 11.00 -10.61
C LEU A 84 1.12 10.33 -11.44
N GLY A 85 1.60 9.16 -11.01
CA GLY A 85 2.75 8.46 -11.56
C GLY A 85 3.73 8.02 -10.49
N GLY A 86 4.98 7.75 -10.86
CA GLY A 86 6.02 7.26 -9.94
C GLY A 86 6.53 8.29 -8.94
N THR A 87 7.56 7.89 -8.21
CA THR A 87 8.15 8.63 -7.08
C THR A 87 8.52 10.07 -7.40
N ALA A 88 9.21 10.29 -8.53
CA ALA A 88 9.67 11.63 -8.90
C ALA A 88 8.51 12.58 -9.23
N VAL A 89 7.45 12.08 -9.89
CA VAL A 89 6.28 12.88 -10.28
C VAL A 89 5.49 13.31 -9.05
N ALA A 90 5.21 12.39 -8.13
CA ALA A 90 4.48 12.70 -6.89
C ALA A 90 5.26 13.71 -6.03
N ARG A 91 6.58 13.54 -5.90
CA ARG A 91 7.44 14.47 -5.16
C ARG A 91 7.44 15.87 -5.76
N GLU A 92 7.58 15.99 -7.08
CA GLU A 92 7.56 17.28 -7.77
C GLU A 92 6.21 17.99 -7.63
N ALA A 93 5.09 17.24 -7.72
CA ALA A 93 3.75 17.76 -7.51
C ALA A 93 3.57 18.35 -6.11
N LEU A 94 4.12 17.68 -5.06
CA LEU A 94 4.09 18.20 -3.69
C LEU A 94 4.93 19.47 -3.55
N LEU A 95 6.18 19.47 -4.04
CA LEU A 95 7.08 20.62 -3.93
C LEU A 95 6.59 21.84 -4.71
N SER A 96 5.96 21.63 -5.87
CA SER A 96 5.40 22.71 -6.68
C SER A 96 4.07 23.25 -6.19
N GLY A 97 3.39 22.55 -5.25
CA GLY A 97 2.07 22.87 -4.77
C GLY A 97 0.94 22.46 -5.73
N GLU A 98 1.20 21.56 -6.67
CA GLU A 98 0.13 20.94 -7.47
C GLU A 98 -0.73 20.00 -6.61
N ILE A 99 -0.11 19.38 -5.59
CA ILE A 99 -0.80 18.69 -4.50
C ILE A 99 -0.35 19.26 -3.16
N ASP A 100 -1.20 19.13 -2.15
CA ASP A 100 -0.94 19.56 -0.78
C ASP A 100 -0.38 18.43 0.08
N MET A 101 -0.71 17.17 -0.27
CA MET A 101 -0.30 15.99 0.49
C MET A 101 -0.42 14.70 -0.29
N TYR A 102 0.39 13.71 0.10
CA TYR A 102 0.28 12.30 -0.31
C TYR A 102 1.00 11.40 0.70
N MET A 103 0.79 10.07 0.60
CA MET A 103 1.52 9.09 1.41
C MET A 103 2.88 8.81 0.81
N GLU A 104 3.93 8.86 1.63
CA GLU A 104 5.30 8.57 1.21
C GLU A 104 5.96 7.61 2.22
N TYR A 105 7.11 7.07 1.86
CA TYR A 105 7.85 6.10 2.66
C TYR A 105 9.15 6.71 3.16
N ASN A 106 9.45 6.51 4.46
CA ASN A 106 10.65 7.08 5.07
C ASN A 106 11.96 6.66 4.39
N GLY A 107 12.06 5.42 3.90
CA GLY A 107 13.22 4.98 3.10
C GLY A 107 13.40 5.77 1.82
N THR A 108 12.31 5.97 1.05
CA THR A 108 12.31 6.81 -0.16
C THR A 108 12.66 8.25 0.18
N GLY A 109 12.11 8.79 1.27
CA GLY A 109 12.45 10.12 1.76
C GLY A 109 13.95 10.27 2.00
N TRP A 110 14.54 9.31 2.70
CA TRP A 110 15.97 9.32 3.02
C TRP A 110 16.86 9.20 1.79
N THR A 111 16.67 8.15 1.00
CA THR A 111 17.61 7.80 -0.09
C THR A 111 17.35 8.56 -1.38
N VAL A 112 16.08 8.72 -1.78
CA VAL A 112 15.73 9.28 -3.10
C VAL A 112 15.48 10.78 -3.03
N HIS A 113 14.68 11.25 -2.06
CA HIS A 113 14.35 12.68 -2.00
C HIS A 113 15.47 13.52 -1.40
N LEU A 114 16.14 13.00 -0.38
CA LEU A 114 17.17 13.73 0.37
C LEU A 114 18.59 13.30 0.00
N GLY A 115 18.76 12.24 -0.80
CA GLY A 115 20.06 11.77 -1.29
C GLY A 115 21.02 11.35 -0.17
N GLN A 116 20.48 10.85 0.95
CA GLN A 116 21.25 10.40 2.09
C GLN A 116 21.69 8.94 1.94
N GLU A 117 22.86 8.62 2.44
CA GLU A 117 23.40 7.27 2.54
C GLU A 117 23.18 6.69 3.95
N ASP A 118 23.42 5.39 4.13
CA ASP A 118 23.42 4.70 5.41
C ASP A 118 22.15 4.96 6.26
N PRO A 119 20.95 4.59 5.80
CA PRO A 119 19.72 4.79 6.55
C PRO A 119 19.72 3.99 7.86
N SER A 120 19.13 4.53 8.92
CA SER A 120 18.93 3.78 10.16
C SER A 120 17.94 2.63 9.93
N PHE A 121 18.20 1.48 10.59
CA PHE A 121 17.25 0.37 10.69
C PHE A 121 16.35 0.47 11.94
N ASP A 122 16.43 1.55 12.68
CA ASP A 122 15.43 1.93 13.67
C ASP A 122 14.39 2.83 12.99
N PRO A 123 13.10 2.43 12.95
CA PRO A 123 12.09 3.18 12.21
C PRO A 123 11.82 4.57 12.79
N GLU A 124 12.03 4.77 14.10
CA GLU A 124 11.87 6.09 14.72
C GLU A 124 13.02 7.02 14.34
N GLU A 125 14.27 6.53 14.41
CA GLU A 125 15.45 7.30 14.02
C GLU A 125 15.39 7.67 12.53
N LEU A 126 15.00 6.74 11.64
CA LEU A 126 14.88 7.01 10.21
C LEU A 126 13.80 8.07 9.92
N THR A 127 12.61 7.90 10.50
CA THR A 127 11.50 8.85 10.28
C THR A 127 11.82 10.23 10.84
N SER A 128 12.42 10.30 12.04
CA SER A 128 12.86 11.57 12.62
C SER A 128 13.91 12.27 11.75
N GLY A 129 14.89 11.50 11.25
CA GLY A 129 15.92 12.03 10.36
C GLY A 129 15.35 12.60 9.07
N VAL A 130 14.42 11.90 8.43
CA VAL A 130 13.73 12.39 7.23
C VAL A 130 12.91 13.66 7.55
N ARG A 131 12.17 13.66 8.65
CA ARG A 131 11.36 14.80 9.10
C ARG A 131 12.22 16.05 9.30
N ASP A 132 13.33 15.90 10.00
CA ASP A 132 14.21 17.03 10.33
C ASP A 132 14.87 17.61 9.05
N LEU A 133 15.28 16.77 8.12
CA LEU A 133 15.94 17.23 6.89
C LEU A 133 14.95 17.78 5.86
N ASP A 134 13.77 17.16 5.71
CA ASP A 134 12.79 17.58 4.71
C ASP A 134 11.99 18.82 5.12
N ALA A 135 12.02 19.18 6.41
CA ALA A 135 11.52 20.47 6.88
C ALA A 135 12.22 21.65 6.18
N GLU A 136 13.48 21.51 5.75
CA GLU A 136 14.18 22.52 4.95
C GLU A 136 13.53 22.75 3.57
N ASN A 137 12.78 21.77 3.07
CA ASN A 137 12.01 21.84 1.83
C ASN A 137 10.55 22.29 2.06
N GLY A 138 10.17 22.63 3.32
CA GLY A 138 8.80 23.01 3.69
C GLY A 138 7.82 21.82 3.67
N ILE A 139 8.30 20.60 3.93
CA ILE A 139 7.48 19.39 3.98
C ILE A 139 7.46 18.83 5.41
N VAL A 140 6.25 18.64 5.91
CA VAL A 140 5.99 17.96 7.18
C VAL A 140 5.72 16.48 6.92
N TRP A 141 6.43 15.61 7.63
CA TRP A 141 6.16 14.19 7.69
C TRP A 141 5.35 13.92 8.96
N VAL A 142 4.09 13.58 8.80
CA VAL A 142 3.18 13.22 9.89
C VAL A 142 3.60 11.86 10.47
N ASP A 143 2.92 11.36 11.46
CA ASP A 143 3.30 10.10 12.12
C ASP A 143 3.34 8.92 11.13
N ARG A 144 4.15 7.93 11.45
CA ARG A 144 4.41 6.79 10.58
C ARG A 144 3.55 5.58 10.90
N SER A 145 3.36 4.72 9.90
CA SER A 145 2.75 3.40 10.08
C SER A 145 3.58 2.52 11.03
N PRO A 146 2.92 1.61 11.78
CA PRO A 146 3.62 0.63 12.60
C PRO A 146 4.26 -0.50 11.79
N PHE A 147 3.87 -0.69 10.53
CA PHE A 147 4.37 -1.74 9.65
C PHE A 147 5.39 -1.18 8.65
N ASN A 148 6.22 -2.07 8.13
CA ASN A 148 7.27 -1.80 7.15
C ASN A 148 6.93 -2.52 5.84
N ASN A 149 6.59 -1.77 4.79
CA ASN A 149 6.32 -2.31 3.45
C ASN A 149 7.55 -2.18 2.56
N THR A 150 8.60 -2.92 2.92
CA THR A 150 9.87 -2.87 2.18
C THR A 150 9.81 -3.64 0.87
N TYR A 151 10.71 -3.31 -0.03
CA TYR A 151 11.02 -4.12 -1.21
C TYR A 151 11.52 -5.52 -0.81
N GLY A 152 11.30 -6.46 -1.68
CA GLY A 152 11.82 -7.80 -1.60
C GLY A 152 11.69 -8.52 -2.93
N PHE A 153 12.08 -9.79 -2.96
CA PHE A 153 11.83 -10.66 -4.10
C PHE A 153 10.98 -11.85 -3.67
N ALA A 154 10.19 -12.34 -4.60
CA ALA A 154 9.54 -13.64 -4.49
C ALA A 154 10.01 -14.53 -5.64
N SER A 155 10.20 -15.83 -5.35
CA SER A 155 10.48 -16.82 -6.37
C SER A 155 9.21 -17.48 -6.86
N SER A 156 9.21 -17.85 -8.14
CA SER A 156 8.16 -18.65 -8.76
C SER A 156 8.08 -20.05 -8.15
N PRO A 157 6.95 -20.75 -8.29
CA PRO A 157 6.83 -22.14 -7.87
C PRO A 157 7.90 -23.05 -8.47
N ALA A 158 8.18 -22.91 -9.78
CA ALA A 158 9.18 -23.72 -10.46
C ALA A 158 10.60 -23.43 -9.98
N ALA A 159 10.98 -22.16 -9.82
CA ALA A 159 12.29 -21.79 -9.30
C ALA A 159 12.47 -22.27 -7.85
N THR A 160 11.44 -22.13 -7.00
CA THR A 160 11.44 -22.62 -5.62
C THR A 160 11.64 -24.14 -5.56
N GLU A 161 10.93 -24.89 -6.40
CA GLU A 161 11.07 -26.36 -6.48
C GLU A 161 12.49 -26.75 -6.95
N ALA A 162 13.01 -26.08 -7.98
CA ALA A 162 14.35 -26.32 -8.50
C ALA A 162 15.44 -26.07 -7.47
N ASN A 163 15.26 -25.07 -6.60
CA ASN A 163 16.18 -24.77 -5.49
C ASN A 163 16.01 -25.73 -4.29
N GLY A 164 14.88 -26.42 -4.19
CA GLY A 164 14.53 -27.25 -3.05
C GLY A 164 14.04 -26.50 -1.82
N GLY A 165 13.61 -25.23 -1.99
CA GLY A 165 13.09 -24.35 -0.95
C GLY A 165 13.35 -22.87 -1.23
N PRO A 166 13.13 -21.99 -0.23
CA PRO A 166 13.36 -20.57 -0.38
C PRO A 166 14.80 -20.21 -0.79
N PHE A 167 14.93 -19.14 -1.55
CA PHE A 167 16.20 -18.52 -1.85
C PHE A 167 16.57 -17.50 -0.76
N THR A 168 17.87 -17.25 -0.60
CA THR A 168 18.38 -16.00 -0.04
C THR A 168 18.66 -15.02 -1.17
N LEU A 169 18.79 -13.72 -0.91
CA LEU A 169 19.16 -12.74 -1.95
C LEU A 169 20.41 -13.16 -2.71
N LYS A 170 21.42 -13.66 -1.99
CA LYS A 170 22.65 -14.13 -2.62
C LYS A 170 22.43 -15.35 -3.50
N SER A 171 21.72 -16.38 -3.02
CA SER A 171 21.49 -17.59 -3.82
C SER A 171 20.56 -17.34 -5.02
N MET A 172 19.66 -16.37 -4.92
CA MET A 172 18.86 -15.87 -6.04
C MET A 172 19.77 -15.30 -7.14
N MET A 173 20.67 -14.39 -6.79
CA MET A 173 21.61 -13.80 -7.77
C MET A 173 22.58 -14.83 -8.35
N GLU A 174 23.02 -15.81 -7.54
CA GLU A 174 23.82 -16.95 -8.05
C GLU A 174 23.02 -17.81 -9.03
N TYR A 175 21.75 -18.07 -8.74
CA TYR A 175 20.85 -18.81 -9.65
C TYR A 175 20.69 -18.07 -11.00
N VAL A 176 20.42 -16.77 -10.97
CA VAL A 176 20.26 -15.96 -12.20
C VAL A 176 21.54 -15.95 -13.01
N ARG A 177 22.71 -15.75 -12.37
CA ARG A 177 24.02 -15.82 -13.04
C ARG A 177 24.28 -17.16 -13.72
N ASP A 178 23.92 -18.27 -13.04
CA ASP A 178 24.20 -19.62 -13.51
C ASP A 178 23.16 -20.15 -14.51
N ASN A 179 22.01 -19.46 -14.65
CA ASN A 179 20.93 -19.76 -15.59
C ASN A 179 20.65 -18.55 -16.50
N PRO A 180 21.31 -18.43 -17.66
CA PRO A 180 21.18 -17.27 -18.54
C PRO A 180 19.77 -17.01 -19.10
N ASP A 181 18.89 -17.99 -19.04
CA ASP A 181 17.49 -17.87 -19.47
C ASP A 181 16.54 -17.46 -18.31
N ALA A 182 17.06 -17.34 -17.08
CA ALA A 182 16.26 -16.91 -15.95
C ALA A 182 15.83 -15.45 -16.09
N VAL A 183 14.58 -15.15 -15.70
CA VAL A 183 13.97 -13.84 -15.82
C VAL A 183 13.63 -13.28 -14.45
N VAL A 184 14.03 -12.03 -14.19
CA VAL A 184 13.66 -11.27 -13.01
C VAL A 184 12.72 -10.14 -13.43
N CYS A 185 11.48 -10.18 -12.97
CA CYS A 185 10.49 -9.15 -13.23
C CYS A 185 10.52 -8.08 -12.15
N MET A 186 10.50 -6.82 -12.55
CA MET A 186 10.55 -5.68 -11.63
C MET A 186 9.87 -4.46 -12.23
N GLU A 187 9.53 -3.50 -11.39
CA GLU A 187 8.98 -2.22 -11.84
C GLU A 187 10.06 -1.28 -12.39
N SER A 188 9.65 -0.23 -13.08
CA SER A 188 10.54 0.59 -13.91
C SER A 188 11.56 1.43 -13.13
N GLU A 189 11.28 1.80 -11.88
CA GLU A 189 12.21 2.60 -11.06
C GLU A 189 13.25 1.71 -10.35
N PHE A 190 12.89 0.44 -10.04
CA PHE A 190 13.67 -0.43 -9.17
C PHE A 190 15.11 -0.69 -9.63
N PRO A 191 15.40 -0.88 -10.94
CA PRO A 191 16.76 -1.10 -11.41
C PRO A 191 17.73 0.03 -11.09
N ASP A 192 17.26 1.28 -11.20
CA ASP A 192 18.11 2.48 -11.10
C ASP A 192 18.07 3.11 -9.69
N ARG A 193 17.27 2.57 -8.78
CA ARG A 193 17.14 3.11 -7.43
C ARG A 193 18.34 2.76 -6.56
N PRO A 194 18.89 3.73 -5.78
CA PRO A 194 19.97 3.45 -4.84
C PRO A 194 19.54 2.49 -3.73
N ASP A 195 18.25 2.43 -3.43
CA ASP A 195 17.60 1.58 -2.43
C ASP A 195 16.85 0.38 -3.04
N GLY A 196 17.05 0.10 -4.33
CA GLY A 196 16.44 -0.98 -5.09
C GLY A 196 17.41 -2.10 -5.46
N LEU A 197 17.47 -2.45 -6.75
CA LEU A 197 18.31 -3.55 -7.27
C LEU A 197 19.79 -3.40 -6.89
N ILE A 198 20.29 -2.16 -6.88
CA ILE A 198 21.70 -1.85 -6.56
C ILE A 198 22.13 -2.41 -5.20
N LEU A 199 21.25 -2.37 -4.19
CA LEU A 199 21.54 -2.97 -2.87
C LEU A 199 21.71 -4.49 -2.95
N THR A 200 20.83 -5.15 -3.69
CA THR A 200 20.87 -6.61 -3.88
C THR A 200 22.13 -7.03 -4.63
N GLU A 201 22.50 -6.33 -5.71
CA GLU A 201 23.71 -6.57 -6.48
C GLU A 201 24.97 -6.35 -5.65
N THR A 202 25.01 -5.27 -4.88
CA THR A 202 26.12 -4.96 -3.98
C THR A 202 26.28 -6.05 -2.93
N HIS A 203 25.19 -6.49 -2.29
CA HIS A 203 25.20 -7.55 -1.30
C HIS A 203 25.68 -8.89 -1.87
N ALA A 204 25.19 -9.25 -3.05
CA ALA A 204 25.54 -10.52 -3.69
C ALA A 204 26.96 -10.48 -4.32
N GLY A 205 27.44 -9.29 -4.70
CA GLY A 205 28.64 -9.12 -5.52
C GLY A 205 28.42 -9.61 -6.96
N ILE A 206 27.20 -9.56 -7.46
CA ILE A 206 26.75 -10.06 -8.76
C ILE A 206 25.84 -9.01 -9.38
N GLU A 207 26.12 -8.57 -10.58
CA GLU A 207 25.23 -7.71 -11.37
C GLU A 207 24.16 -8.56 -12.09
N LEU A 208 22.92 -8.07 -12.15
CA LEU A 208 21.82 -8.65 -12.91
C LEU A 208 21.85 -8.11 -14.34
N PRO A 209 22.14 -8.95 -15.36
CA PRO A 209 22.20 -8.48 -16.73
C PRO A 209 20.86 -7.91 -17.21
N ASP A 210 20.88 -6.81 -17.96
CA ASP A 210 19.67 -6.19 -18.55
C ASP A 210 18.84 -7.20 -19.35
N ALA A 211 19.49 -8.16 -20.01
CA ALA A 211 18.81 -9.20 -20.80
C ALA A 211 17.95 -10.17 -19.94
N GLN A 212 18.18 -10.20 -18.64
CA GLN A 212 17.43 -11.03 -17.68
C GLN A 212 16.42 -10.19 -16.87
N GLN A 213 16.36 -8.89 -17.09
CA GLN A 213 15.39 -7.98 -16.48
C GLN A 213 14.16 -7.86 -17.37
N ASN A 214 12.99 -7.97 -16.80
CA ASN A 214 11.71 -7.75 -17.48
C ASN A 214 10.90 -6.69 -16.72
N ILE A 215 10.75 -5.52 -17.34
CA ILE A 215 10.08 -4.38 -16.72
C ILE A 215 8.57 -4.50 -16.93
N LEU A 216 7.82 -4.54 -15.84
CA LEU A 216 6.38 -4.71 -15.81
C LEU A 216 5.74 -3.72 -14.81
N ASP A 217 4.43 -3.51 -14.95
CA ASP A 217 3.66 -2.82 -13.93
C ASP A 217 3.65 -3.64 -12.63
N THR A 218 3.80 -2.98 -11.48
CA THR A 218 3.90 -3.60 -10.15
C THR A 218 2.83 -4.66 -9.89
N GLY A 219 1.56 -4.38 -10.23
CA GLY A 219 0.46 -5.32 -10.05
C GLY A 219 0.57 -6.59 -10.88
N VAL A 220 1.23 -6.54 -12.04
CA VAL A 220 1.41 -7.65 -12.97
C VAL A 220 2.52 -8.61 -12.53
N ILE A 221 3.57 -8.10 -11.90
CA ILE A 221 4.75 -8.87 -11.48
C ILE A 221 4.37 -10.11 -10.66
N TYR A 222 3.46 -9.95 -9.68
CA TYR A 222 3.01 -11.06 -8.82
C TYR A 222 2.40 -12.21 -9.62
N THR A 223 1.54 -11.88 -10.59
CA THR A 223 0.85 -12.88 -11.41
C THR A 223 1.80 -13.57 -12.39
N GLU A 224 2.70 -12.80 -13.02
CA GLU A 224 3.70 -13.35 -13.95
C GLU A 224 4.69 -14.27 -13.23
N THR A 225 5.10 -13.91 -12.01
CA THR A 225 5.94 -14.77 -11.17
C THR A 225 5.19 -16.03 -10.73
N ALA A 226 3.91 -15.94 -10.34
CA ALA A 226 3.11 -17.09 -9.96
C ALA A 226 2.84 -18.07 -11.12
N ASN A 227 2.84 -17.55 -12.35
CA ASN A 227 2.66 -18.35 -13.56
C ASN A 227 3.98 -18.86 -14.19
N ASP A 228 5.10 -18.74 -13.48
CA ASP A 228 6.45 -19.14 -13.93
C ASP A 228 6.92 -18.41 -15.22
N ASN A 229 6.35 -17.22 -15.51
CA ASN A 229 6.83 -16.36 -16.60
C ASN A 229 8.02 -15.50 -16.17
N CYS A 230 8.20 -15.33 -14.86
CA CYS A 230 9.38 -14.78 -14.22
C CYS A 230 9.86 -15.80 -13.19
N ASP A 231 11.16 -16.07 -13.13
CA ASP A 231 11.75 -16.93 -12.07
C ASP A 231 11.69 -16.21 -10.72
N PHE A 232 11.87 -14.89 -10.74
CA PHE A 232 11.74 -14.01 -9.59
C PHE A 232 10.96 -12.75 -9.96
N GLY A 233 10.20 -12.25 -9.00
CA GLY A 233 9.51 -10.96 -9.09
C GLY A 233 9.92 -10.06 -7.94
N GLU A 234 10.22 -8.80 -8.25
CA GLU A 234 10.28 -7.76 -7.23
C GLU A 234 8.89 -7.53 -6.68
N ILE A 235 8.79 -7.45 -5.36
CA ILE A 235 7.52 -7.36 -4.64
C ILE A 235 7.64 -6.43 -3.43
N PHE A 236 6.49 -6.02 -2.90
CA PHE A 236 6.38 -5.41 -1.58
C PHE A 236 6.05 -6.48 -0.53
N THR A 237 6.85 -6.56 0.54
CA THR A 237 6.83 -7.70 1.46
C THR A 237 5.55 -7.88 2.27
N THR A 238 4.68 -6.89 2.34
CA THR A 238 3.40 -6.95 3.05
C THR A 238 2.20 -7.27 2.14
N ASP A 239 2.44 -7.47 0.84
CA ASP A 239 1.37 -7.68 -0.14
C ASP A 239 0.65 -9.02 0.02
N GLY A 240 -0.67 -8.96 0.15
CA GLY A 240 -1.52 -10.15 0.31
C GLY A 240 -1.52 -11.12 -0.88
N ARG A 241 -1.06 -10.69 -2.05
CA ARG A 241 -0.91 -11.55 -3.24
C ARG A 241 0.17 -12.61 -3.06
N ILE A 242 1.18 -12.37 -2.23
CA ILE A 242 2.25 -13.35 -1.96
C ILE A 242 1.66 -14.69 -1.49
N PRO A 243 0.97 -14.76 -0.34
CA PRO A 243 0.36 -16.02 0.10
C PRO A 243 -0.83 -16.45 -0.77
N ALA A 244 -1.59 -15.53 -1.35
CA ALA A 244 -2.76 -15.84 -2.17
C ALA A 244 -2.39 -16.55 -3.48
N LEU A 245 -1.24 -16.22 -4.06
CA LEU A 245 -0.72 -16.81 -5.30
C LEU A 245 0.30 -17.94 -5.05
N GLY A 246 0.61 -18.25 -3.80
CA GLY A 246 1.56 -19.31 -3.43
C GLY A 246 3.02 -18.98 -3.76
N LEU A 247 3.35 -17.69 -3.83
CA LEU A 247 4.72 -17.22 -4.03
C LEU A 247 5.57 -17.47 -2.78
N THR A 248 6.86 -17.70 -2.98
CA THR A 248 7.81 -17.89 -1.89
C THR A 248 8.73 -16.70 -1.78
N LEU A 249 8.74 -16.05 -0.62
CA LEU A 249 9.65 -14.92 -0.38
C LEU A 249 11.12 -15.38 -0.43
N VAL A 250 11.94 -14.57 -1.05
CA VAL A 250 13.40 -14.64 -0.96
C VAL A 250 13.81 -14.05 0.39
N GLU A 251 14.63 -14.80 1.13
CA GLU A 251 15.09 -14.39 2.46
C GLU A 251 16.06 -13.21 2.36
N ASP A 252 15.70 -12.12 3.02
CA ASP A 252 16.54 -10.93 3.16
C ASP A 252 17.28 -10.93 4.51
N PRO A 253 18.60 -10.92 4.53
CA PRO A 253 19.38 -10.85 5.78
C PRO A 253 19.46 -9.43 6.39
N GLY A 254 18.62 -8.49 5.96
CA GLY A 254 18.64 -7.08 6.38
C GLY A 254 19.39 -6.18 5.40
N VAL A 255 19.25 -6.44 4.12
CA VAL A 255 19.82 -5.61 3.02
C VAL A 255 18.85 -4.50 2.64
N ASN A 256 17.57 -4.83 2.46
CA ASN A 256 16.56 -3.85 2.13
C ASN A 256 16.27 -2.92 3.32
N ILE A 257 16.15 -1.64 3.04
CA ILE A 257 15.92 -0.61 4.05
C ILE A 257 14.46 -0.58 4.51
N LEU A 258 14.15 0.27 5.49
CA LEU A 258 12.79 0.40 6.02
C LEU A 258 11.93 1.31 5.13
N TYR A 259 10.65 0.95 5.01
CA TYR A 259 9.63 1.72 4.28
C TYR A 259 8.35 1.81 5.13
N ASN A 260 8.44 2.53 6.26
CA ASN A 260 7.24 2.91 6.99
C ASN A 260 6.57 4.09 6.28
N ILE A 261 5.24 4.02 6.16
CA ILE A 261 4.45 5.03 5.48
C ILE A 261 4.20 6.22 6.40
N SER A 262 4.28 7.43 5.87
CA SER A 262 3.86 8.66 6.54
C SER A 262 3.09 9.54 5.55
N ALA A 263 2.11 10.30 6.01
CA ALA A 263 1.60 11.38 5.18
C ALA A 263 2.64 12.49 5.11
N THR A 264 2.94 12.94 3.89
CA THR A 264 3.76 14.12 3.63
C THR A 264 2.85 15.27 3.24
N VAL A 265 2.98 16.40 3.93
CA VAL A 265 2.10 17.55 3.80
C VAL A 265 2.97 18.81 3.64
N ARG A 266 2.57 19.75 2.79
CA ARG A 266 3.22 21.04 2.73
C ARG A 266 3.05 21.78 4.07
N GLU A 267 4.12 22.38 4.58
CA GLU A 267 4.13 23.05 5.88
C GLU A 267 3.00 24.10 6.01
N GLU A 268 2.81 24.92 4.98
CA GLU A 268 1.75 25.95 4.98
C GLU A 268 0.32 25.37 5.07
N THR A 269 0.10 24.18 4.53
CA THR A 269 -1.16 23.44 4.62
C THR A 269 -1.31 22.82 6.00
N TYR A 270 -0.25 22.18 6.50
CA TYR A 270 -0.23 21.51 7.80
C TYR A 270 -0.48 22.46 8.97
N ASP A 271 0.21 23.59 9.01
CA ASP A 271 0.13 24.56 10.12
C ASP A 271 -1.27 25.11 10.36
N ALA A 272 -2.12 25.11 9.33
CA ALA A 272 -3.48 25.60 9.45
C ALA A 272 -4.39 24.69 10.28
N ASN A 273 -4.15 23.35 10.29
CA ASN A 273 -5.02 22.35 10.92
C ASN A 273 -4.25 21.12 11.41
N ALA A 274 -3.08 21.28 12.02
CA ALA A 274 -2.15 20.21 12.41
C ALA A 274 -2.83 19.06 13.17
N ASP A 275 -3.62 19.38 14.22
CA ASP A 275 -4.32 18.38 15.03
C ASP A 275 -5.25 17.48 14.19
N ALA A 276 -5.88 18.03 13.15
CA ALA A 276 -6.74 17.27 12.26
C ALA A 276 -5.94 16.36 11.33
N TYR A 277 -4.85 16.86 10.76
CA TYR A 277 -3.96 16.06 9.90
C TYR A 277 -3.32 14.90 10.66
N ASP A 278 -2.83 15.16 11.88
CA ASP A 278 -2.26 14.11 12.74
C ASP A 278 -3.28 13.02 13.05
N ALA A 279 -4.47 13.40 13.51
CA ALA A 279 -5.49 12.43 13.93
C ALA A 279 -6.08 11.64 12.76
N ILE A 280 -6.33 12.28 11.61
CA ILE A 280 -6.85 11.61 10.42
C ILE A 280 -5.80 10.66 9.85
N THR A 281 -4.54 11.10 9.74
CA THR A 281 -3.44 10.24 9.29
C THR A 281 -3.26 9.02 10.20
N ALA A 282 -3.25 9.22 11.51
CA ALA A 282 -3.13 8.12 12.49
C ALA A 282 -4.31 7.12 12.42
N ALA A 283 -5.48 7.56 11.96
CA ALA A 283 -6.63 6.68 11.78
C ALA A 283 -6.60 5.89 10.46
N ILE A 284 -5.85 6.39 9.46
CA ILE A 284 -5.64 5.72 8.18
C ILE A 284 -4.54 4.67 8.29
N LEU A 285 -3.46 4.97 9.00
CA LEU A 285 -2.27 4.12 9.19
C LEU A 285 -2.40 3.20 10.40
#